data_c210733cadbfa2c841d6eb1bd3c83ac5
#
_entry.id   c210733cadbfa2c841d6eb1bd3c83ac5
#
_cell.length_a   1.000
_cell.length_b   1.000
_cell.length_c   1.000
_cell.angle_alpha   90.00
_cell.angle_beta   90.00
_cell.angle_gamma   90.00
#
_symmetry.space_group_name_H-M   'P 1'
#
loop_
_entity.id
_entity.type
_entity.pdbx_description
1 polymer ?
#
loop_
_entity_poly.entity_id
_entity_poly.type
_entity_poly.pdbx_seq_one_letter_code
_entity_poly.pdbx_strand_id
1 'polypeptide(L)'
;MLSLVVGTGRCGSTLVQELLSRHPAVGFVSGLDDKLARLNPKGRFNGLLYRRSAPRPAGMTSLRHSRRLLERGRLRVAPSEAYHLLDRQVLAGFSRPCRDLVAEDLTPFVSRRLRVFFDERIARQGCQQLVQHVTGWPRTGLLHAAYPDLRVVNVVRDGRAVANSWLQMGWWDGWRGPDNWIYGPLPSDLREEWIESGRSFPVLAALGWKMLMEAFAQARLRHPADQWLDVRYEDLVEQPREQVARMLDFLGLRWSTAFEKGFSRYDFTVGRAEAYRGELSPAQVTAIERVLEKPLVEWGYPV
;
A
#
# COMPACT_ATOMS: atom_id res chain seq x y z
N MET A 1 16.60 -7.92 5.87
CA MET A 1 15.42 -8.72 5.42
C MET A 1 14.50 -7.81 4.60
N LEU A 2 13.70 -8.37 3.69
CA LEU A 2 12.64 -7.66 2.97
C LEU A 2 11.33 -7.83 3.71
N SER A 3 10.55 -6.75 3.84
CA SER A 3 9.17 -6.76 4.33
C SER A 3 8.29 -5.91 3.43
N LEU A 4 7.02 -6.24 3.36
CA LEU A 4 6.03 -5.49 2.57
C LEU A 4 5.03 -4.78 3.46
N VAL A 5 4.65 -3.58 3.05
CA VAL A 5 3.39 -2.95 3.44
C VAL A 5 2.49 -2.99 2.22
N VAL A 6 1.38 -3.69 2.35
CA VAL A 6 0.45 -3.92 1.23
C VAL A 6 -0.95 -3.42 1.55
N GLY A 7 -1.81 -3.36 0.56
CA GLY A 7 -3.23 -3.04 0.68
C GLY A 7 -3.84 -2.61 -0.65
N THR A 8 -5.14 -2.45 -0.68
CA THR A 8 -5.90 -2.13 -1.91
C THR A 8 -5.58 -0.77 -2.53
N GLY A 9 -4.77 0.05 -1.84
CA GLY A 9 -4.62 1.47 -2.14
C GLY A 9 -5.69 2.32 -1.44
N ARG A 10 -5.34 3.54 -1.06
CA ARG A 10 -6.19 4.45 -0.26
C ARG A 10 -6.63 3.88 1.10
N CYS A 11 -6.08 2.77 1.50
CA CYS A 11 -6.31 2.10 2.78
C CYS A 11 -5.43 2.61 3.94
N GLY A 12 -4.54 3.60 3.72
CA GLY A 12 -3.62 4.10 4.75
C GLY A 12 -2.23 3.47 4.71
N SER A 13 -1.94 2.54 3.81
CA SER A 13 -0.66 1.85 3.69
C SER A 13 0.54 2.81 3.48
N THR A 14 0.34 3.96 2.83
CA THR A 14 1.37 5.00 2.74
C THR A 14 1.72 5.58 4.12
N LEU A 15 0.74 5.77 5.02
CA LEU A 15 0.98 6.22 6.38
C LEU A 15 1.81 5.20 7.16
N VAL A 16 1.43 3.92 7.06
CA VAL A 16 2.15 2.81 7.70
C VAL A 16 3.60 2.77 7.21
N GLN A 17 3.84 2.81 5.90
CA GLN A 17 5.19 2.83 5.36
C GLN A 17 5.98 4.06 5.84
N GLU A 18 5.39 5.24 5.84
CA GLU A 18 6.03 6.46 6.31
C GLU A 18 6.39 6.38 7.80
N LEU A 19 5.51 5.81 8.64
CA LEU A 19 5.77 5.58 10.07
C LEU A 19 6.93 4.60 10.28
N LEU A 20 6.86 3.41 9.68
CA LEU A 20 7.91 2.40 9.80
C LEU A 20 9.26 2.93 9.32
N SER A 21 9.28 3.73 8.25
CA SER A 21 10.51 4.34 7.71
C SER A 21 11.16 5.38 8.65
N ARG A 22 10.48 5.79 9.73
CA ARG A 22 11.11 6.60 10.80
C ARG A 22 12.02 5.78 11.69
N HIS A 23 11.86 4.45 11.70
CA HIS A 23 12.71 3.59 12.51
C HIS A 23 14.16 3.56 11.99
N PRO A 24 15.20 3.68 12.87
CA PRO A 24 16.60 3.74 12.43
C PRO A 24 17.07 2.51 11.66
N ALA A 25 16.55 1.33 12.00
CA ALA A 25 16.90 0.06 11.36
C ALA A 25 16.09 -0.24 10.08
N VAL A 26 15.17 0.67 9.66
CA VAL A 26 14.34 0.51 8.46
C VAL A 26 14.91 1.31 7.30
N GLY A 27 15.12 0.61 6.18
CA GLY A 27 15.38 1.18 4.86
C GLY A 27 14.14 1.14 3.98
N PHE A 28 14.16 1.88 2.89
CA PHE A 28 13.05 1.95 1.93
C PHE A 28 13.53 2.35 0.54
N VAL A 29 12.69 2.10 -0.46
CA VAL A 29 12.88 2.60 -1.83
C VAL A 29 12.22 3.97 -1.97
N SER A 30 12.97 4.94 -2.53
CA SER A 30 12.46 6.26 -2.86
C SER A 30 12.25 6.39 -4.37
N GLY A 31 11.22 7.09 -4.78
CA GLY A 31 11.02 7.45 -6.19
C GLY A 31 12.14 8.31 -6.80
N LEU A 32 13.07 8.80 -5.97
CA LEU A 32 14.23 9.59 -6.39
C LEU A 32 15.52 8.76 -6.52
N ASP A 33 15.52 7.47 -6.18
CA ASP A 33 16.75 6.66 -6.12
C ASP A 33 17.54 6.66 -7.44
N ASP A 34 16.84 6.70 -8.59
CA ASP A 34 17.51 6.81 -9.89
C ASP A 34 18.01 8.21 -10.21
N LYS A 35 17.21 9.22 -9.90
CA LYS A 35 17.55 10.63 -10.19
C LYS A 35 18.75 11.08 -9.37
N LEU A 36 18.93 10.48 -8.21
CA LEU A 36 20.01 10.77 -7.28
C LEU A 36 21.09 9.66 -7.25
N ALA A 37 21.10 8.76 -8.22
CA ALA A 37 21.94 7.56 -8.20
C ALA A 37 23.43 7.82 -7.98
N ARG A 38 23.97 8.94 -8.47
CA ARG A 38 25.37 9.32 -8.27
C ARG A 38 25.66 9.82 -6.85
N LEU A 39 24.72 10.55 -6.22
CA LEU A 39 24.86 11.16 -4.90
C LEU A 39 24.34 10.25 -3.79
N ASN A 40 23.35 9.42 -4.10
CA ASN A 40 22.65 8.54 -3.18
C ASN A 40 22.46 7.14 -3.80
N PRO A 41 23.57 6.40 -4.05
CA PRO A 41 23.51 5.12 -4.76
C PRO A 41 22.63 4.11 -4.00
N LYS A 42 21.62 3.56 -4.70
CA LYS A 42 20.63 2.61 -4.14
C LYS A 42 19.95 3.10 -2.86
N GLY A 43 19.82 4.41 -2.71
CA GLY A 43 19.15 5.02 -1.55
C GLY A 43 19.96 4.99 -0.24
N ARG A 44 21.29 4.88 -0.29
CA ARG A 44 22.18 4.77 0.90
C ARG A 44 21.82 5.74 2.03
N PHE A 45 21.42 6.96 1.69
CA PHE A 45 21.10 7.99 2.68
C PHE A 45 19.59 8.23 2.85
N ASN A 46 18.72 7.39 2.27
CA ASN A 46 17.27 7.57 2.31
C ASN A 46 16.76 7.73 3.75
N GLY A 47 17.09 6.80 4.63
CA GLY A 47 16.65 6.84 6.02
C GLY A 47 17.12 8.08 6.77
N LEU A 48 18.40 8.47 6.59
CA LEU A 48 18.96 9.67 7.24
C LEU A 48 18.24 10.95 6.80
N LEU A 49 18.05 11.12 5.50
CA LEU A 49 17.39 12.30 4.92
C LEU A 49 15.91 12.36 5.30
N TYR A 50 15.21 11.20 5.25
CA TYR A 50 13.80 11.13 5.58
C TYR A 50 13.52 11.41 7.05
N ARG A 51 14.29 10.81 7.98
CA ARG A 51 14.10 11.03 9.42
C ARG A 51 14.28 12.48 9.84
N ARG A 52 15.07 13.27 9.12
CA ARG A 52 15.22 14.74 9.33
C ARG A 52 14.08 15.56 8.75
N SER A 53 13.35 15.03 7.77
CA SER A 53 12.24 15.75 7.12
C SER A 53 10.98 15.80 7.99
N ALA A 54 10.13 16.79 7.78
CA ALA A 54 8.81 16.84 8.40
C ALA A 54 7.91 15.71 7.89
N PRO A 55 6.98 15.18 8.72
CA PRO A 55 5.92 14.30 8.25
C PRO A 55 5.08 14.96 7.15
N ARG A 56 4.39 14.13 6.40
CA ARG A 56 3.39 14.62 5.46
C ARG A 56 2.16 15.10 6.25
N PRO A 57 1.59 16.26 5.91
CA PRO A 57 0.36 16.72 6.53
C PRO A 57 -0.79 15.72 6.33
N ALA A 58 -1.63 15.56 7.35
CA ALA A 58 -2.83 14.74 7.27
C ALA A 58 -3.71 15.15 6.06
N GLY A 59 -4.37 14.19 5.43
CA GLY A 59 -5.23 14.42 4.27
C GLY A 59 -4.51 14.77 2.95
N MET A 60 -3.19 14.96 2.94
CA MET A 60 -2.41 15.25 1.74
C MET A 60 -1.83 13.98 1.13
N THR A 61 -1.97 13.79 -0.20
CA THR A 61 -1.30 12.67 -0.89
C THR A 61 0.21 12.86 -0.91
N SER A 62 0.98 11.75 -0.97
CA SER A 62 2.44 11.81 -1.03
C SER A 62 2.95 12.60 -2.24
N LEU A 63 2.32 12.41 -3.41
CA LEU A 63 2.65 13.14 -4.63
C LEU A 63 2.40 14.65 -4.49
N ARG A 64 1.24 15.04 -3.98
CA ARG A 64 0.87 16.44 -3.77
C ARG A 64 1.81 17.13 -2.79
N HIS A 65 2.17 16.44 -1.71
CA HIS A 65 3.14 16.97 -0.75
C HIS A 65 4.53 17.15 -1.35
N SER A 66 5.03 16.15 -2.08
CA SER A 66 6.34 16.24 -2.75
C SER A 66 6.39 17.34 -3.79
N ARG A 67 5.33 17.51 -4.59
CA ARG A 67 5.21 18.59 -5.57
C ARG A 67 5.24 19.98 -4.90
N ARG A 68 4.47 20.17 -3.83
CA ARG A 68 4.44 21.42 -3.07
C ARG A 68 5.80 21.77 -2.45
N LEU A 69 6.57 20.76 -2.00
CA LEU A 69 7.92 21.00 -1.49
C LEU A 69 8.89 21.34 -2.61
N LEU A 70 8.78 20.71 -3.78
CA LEU A 70 9.58 21.00 -4.95
C LEU A 70 9.35 22.44 -5.46
N GLU A 71 8.09 22.88 -5.50
CA GLU A 71 7.71 24.27 -5.82
C GLU A 71 8.36 25.30 -4.88
N ARG A 72 8.70 24.88 -3.65
CA ARG A 72 9.43 25.68 -2.65
C ARG A 72 10.95 25.43 -2.66
N GLY A 73 11.48 24.83 -3.73
CA GLY A 73 12.91 24.50 -3.87
C GLY A 73 13.41 23.42 -2.91
N ARG A 74 12.52 22.58 -2.35
CA ARG A 74 12.86 21.52 -1.40
C ARG A 74 12.65 20.14 -2.00
N LEU A 75 13.73 19.35 -2.11
CA LEU A 75 13.65 17.93 -2.44
C LEU A 75 13.25 17.11 -1.22
N ARG A 76 12.29 16.22 -1.39
CA ARG A 76 11.89 15.26 -0.35
C ARG A 76 12.26 13.84 -0.76
N VAL A 77 13.26 13.27 -0.12
CA VAL A 77 13.48 11.84 -0.12
C VAL A 77 12.46 11.22 0.81
N ALA A 78 11.57 10.39 0.30
CA ALA A 78 10.51 9.74 1.06
C ALA A 78 10.26 8.33 0.54
N PRO A 79 9.76 7.42 1.40
CA PRO A 79 9.32 6.11 0.96
C PRO A 79 8.26 6.23 -0.13
N SER A 80 8.31 5.33 -1.10
CA SER A 80 7.46 5.34 -2.28
C SER A 80 7.20 3.91 -2.75
N GLU A 81 6.10 3.68 -3.45
CA GLU A 81 5.84 2.45 -4.19
C GLU A 81 6.93 2.21 -5.25
N ALA A 82 7.50 3.29 -5.78
CA ALA A 82 8.59 3.27 -6.76
C ALA A 82 8.31 2.38 -7.98
N TYR A 83 7.06 2.29 -8.41
CA TYR A 83 6.62 1.41 -9.50
C TYR A 83 7.42 1.58 -10.79
N HIS A 84 7.77 2.81 -11.17
CA HIS A 84 8.60 3.06 -12.34
C HIS A 84 10.00 2.40 -12.27
N LEU A 85 10.53 2.21 -11.05
CA LEU A 85 11.78 1.47 -10.84
C LEU A 85 11.55 -0.03 -10.93
N LEU A 86 10.48 -0.54 -10.33
CA LEU A 86 10.11 -1.95 -10.37
C LEU A 86 9.79 -2.39 -11.80
N ASP A 87 9.00 -1.61 -12.54
CA ASP A 87 8.69 -1.89 -13.95
C ASP A 87 9.94 -1.95 -14.82
N ARG A 88 10.88 -1.04 -14.62
CA ARG A 88 12.10 -0.98 -15.43
C ARG A 88 13.16 -1.98 -14.98
N GLN A 89 13.36 -2.16 -13.68
CA GLN A 89 14.49 -2.92 -13.13
C GLN A 89 14.14 -4.36 -12.76
N VAL A 90 12.87 -4.69 -12.56
CA VAL A 90 12.43 -6.02 -12.14
C VAL A 90 11.59 -6.71 -13.22
N LEU A 91 10.36 -6.26 -13.41
CA LEU A 91 9.39 -6.88 -14.31
C LEU A 91 8.53 -5.79 -14.95
N ALA A 92 8.56 -5.68 -16.27
CA ALA A 92 7.67 -4.76 -16.98
C ALA A 92 6.20 -5.12 -16.68
N GLY A 93 5.41 -4.14 -16.27
CA GLY A 93 4.03 -4.35 -15.83
C GLY A 93 3.86 -4.80 -14.37
N PHE A 94 4.93 -4.80 -13.56
CA PHE A 94 4.80 -5.04 -12.11
C PHE A 94 3.79 -4.10 -11.45
N SER A 95 3.72 -2.85 -11.90
CA SER A 95 2.81 -1.83 -11.35
C SER A 95 1.33 -2.07 -11.69
N ARG A 96 1.04 -2.66 -12.85
CA ARG A 96 -0.32 -2.80 -13.40
C ARG A 96 -0.55 -4.19 -14.00
N PRO A 97 -0.43 -5.25 -13.23
CA PRO A 97 -0.76 -6.57 -13.72
C PRO A 97 -2.29 -6.71 -13.85
N CYS A 98 -2.74 -7.47 -14.83
CA CYS A 98 -4.18 -7.72 -15.04
C CYS A 98 -4.79 -8.66 -13.98
N ARG A 99 -3.99 -9.29 -13.14
CA ARG A 99 -4.33 -10.14 -12.00
C ARG A 99 -3.21 -10.11 -10.97
N ASP A 100 -3.39 -10.78 -9.85
CA ASP A 100 -2.29 -10.95 -8.88
C ASP A 100 -1.09 -11.69 -9.49
N LEU A 101 0.10 -11.31 -9.06
CA LEU A 101 1.35 -12.01 -9.39
C LEU A 101 1.63 -13.04 -8.29
N VAL A 102 1.60 -14.31 -8.67
CA VAL A 102 1.73 -15.45 -7.80
C VAL A 102 3.11 -16.12 -7.91
N ALA A 103 3.37 -17.15 -7.10
CA ALA A 103 4.66 -17.84 -7.07
C ALA A 103 5.06 -18.42 -8.44
N GLU A 104 4.08 -18.90 -9.20
CA GLU A 104 4.24 -19.50 -10.53
C GLU A 104 4.71 -18.50 -11.60
N ASP A 105 4.56 -17.19 -11.33
CA ASP A 105 5.06 -16.13 -12.22
C ASP A 105 6.57 -15.87 -12.03
N LEU A 106 7.19 -16.48 -10.99
CA LEU A 106 8.60 -16.27 -10.69
C LEU A 106 9.52 -17.07 -11.62
N THR A 107 9.98 -16.44 -12.67
CA THR A 107 11.02 -17.02 -13.53
C THR A 107 12.43 -16.80 -12.92
N PRO A 108 13.46 -17.60 -13.30
CA PRO A 108 14.84 -17.35 -12.87
C PRO A 108 15.35 -15.96 -13.22
N PHE A 109 14.88 -15.39 -14.32
CA PHE A 109 15.20 -14.02 -14.74
C PHE A 109 14.61 -12.98 -13.76
N VAL A 110 13.33 -13.09 -13.43
CA VAL A 110 12.63 -12.18 -12.49
C VAL A 110 13.23 -12.32 -11.09
N SER A 111 13.48 -13.56 -10.63
CA SER A 111 14.10 -13.84 -9.34
C SER A 111 15.44 -13.12 -9.17
N ARG A 112 16.33 -13.24 -10.20
CA ARG A 112 17.62 -12.56 -10.18
C ARG A 112 17.48 -11.05 -10.11
N ARG A 113 16.55 -10.46 -10.86
CA ARG A 113 16.32 -9.02 -10.88
C ARG A 113 15.73 -8.51 -9.57
N LEU A 114 14.81 -9.27 -8.95
CA LEU A 114 14.29 -8.97 -7.61
C LEU A 114 15.43 -8.94 -6.57
N ARG A 115 16.29 -9.98 -6.60
CA ARG A 115 17.46 -10.06 -5.70
C ARG A 115 18.39 -8.87 -5.89
N VAL A 116 18.80 -8.56 -7.12
CA VAL A 116 19.64 -7.39 -7.41
C VAL A 116 18.97 -6.10 -6.95
N PHE A 117 17.66 -5.97 -7.17
CA PHE A 117 16.93 -4.77 -6.81
C PHE A 117 16.89 -4.52 -5.30
N PHE A 118 16.52 -5.53 -4.51
CA PHE A 118 16.32 -5.37 -3.07
C PHE A 118 17.60 -5.59 -2.25
N ASP A 119 18.39 -6.63 -2.55
CA ASP A 119 19.57 -6.98 -1.74
C ASP A 119 20.65 -5.90 -1.80
N GLU A 120 20.87 -5.28 -2.98
CA GLU A 120 21.78 -4.14 -3.08
C GLU A 120 21.32 -2.93 -2.24
N ARG A 121 20.01 -2.71 -2.14
CA ARG A 121 19.45 -1.63 -1.31
C ARG A 121 19.58 -1.95 0.18
N ILE A 122 19.32 -3.18 0.58
CA ILE A 122 19.52 -3.64 1.96
C ILE A 122 20.98 -3.43 2.37
N ALA A 123 21.91 -3.89 1.54
CA ALA A 123 23.34 -3.76 1.79
C ALA A 123 23.80 -2.29 1.84
N ARG A 124 23.39 -1.47 0.86
CA ARG A 124 23.80 -0.06 0.77
C ARG A 124 23.21 0.83 1.85
N GLN A 125 21.99 0.54 2.30
CA GLN A 125 21.34 1.28 3.39
C GLN A 125 21.77 0.75 4.77
N GLY A 126 22.38 -0.44 4.86
CA GLY A 126 22.76 -1.08 6.12
C GLY A 126 21.56 -1.30 7.05
N CYS A 127 20.38 -1.56 6.49
CA CYS A 127 19.14 -1.67 7.24
C CYS A 127 18.87 -3.13 7.66
N GLN A 128 18.26 -3.30 8.84
CA GLN A 128 17.77 -4.60 9.29
C GLN A 128 16.56 -5.05 8.46
N GLN A 129 15.63 -4.12 8.22
CA GLN A 129 14.44 -4.33 7.41
C GLN A 129 14.41 -3.33 6.26
N LEU A 130 14.27 -3.80 5.02
CA LEU A 130 13.88 -2.96 3.90
C LEU A 130 12.37 -3.11 3.72
N VAL A 131 11.64 -2.03 3.95
CA VAL A 131 10.17 -2.02 3.83
C VAL A 131 9.78 -1.47 2.48
N GLN A 132 9.17 -2.30 1.64
CA GLN A 132 8.61 -1.91 0.35
C GLN A 132 7.10 -1.77 0.45
N HIS A 133 6.57 -0.72 -0.14
CA HIS A 133 5.13 -0.46 -0.24
C HIS A 133 4.59 -0.91 -1.60
N VAL A 134 3.52 -1.68 -1.58
CA VAL A 134 2.84 -2.17 -2.78
C VAL A 134 1.33 -2.03 -2.59
N THR A 135 0.63 -1.47 -3.57
CA THR A 135 -0.83 -1.29 -3.54
C THR A 135 -1.53 -1.89 -4.76
N GLY A 136 -2.82 -2.13 -4.64
CA GLY A 136 -3.62 -2.85 -5.62
C GLY A 136 -3.51 -4.35 -5.42
N TRP A 137 -3.17 -5.13 -6.43
CA TRP A 137 -2.94 -6.56 -6.30
C TRP A 137 -1.86 -6.88 -5.25
N PRO A 138 -1.97 -7.97 -4.47
CA PRO A 138 -1.03 -8.30 -3.39
C PRO A 138 0.43 -8.48 -3.85
N ARG A 139 0.67 -9.20 -4.93
CA ARG A 139 1.99 -9.60 -5.47
C ARG A 139 2.87 -10.33 -4.45
N THR A 140 2.29 -10.70 -3.31
CA THR A 140 3.03 -11.32 -2.20
C THR A 140 3.49 -12.72 -2.55
N GLY A 141 2.75 -13.48 -3.35
CA GLY A 141 3.13 -14.82 -3.79
C GLY A 141 4.41 -14.81 -4.62
N LEU A 142 4.52 -13.91 -5.61
CA LEU A 142 5.74 -13.72 -6.39
C LEU A 142 6.94 -13.33 -5.52
N LEU A 143 6.72 -12.40 -4.60
CA LEU A 143 7.80 -11.88 -3.74
C LEU A 143 8.21 -12.89 -2.66
N HIS A 144 7.27 -13.64 -2.08
CA HIS A 144 7.55 -14.70 -1.12
C HIS A 144 8.33 -15.88 -1.73
N ALA A 145 8.00 -16.25 -2.97
CA ALA A 145 8.77 -17.28 -3.69
C ALA A 145 10.24 -16.86 -3.91
N ALA A 146 10.51 -15.54 -4.05
CA ALA A 146 11.88 -15.02 -4.12
C ALA A 146 12.52 -14.83 -2.73
N TYR A 147 11.73 -14.54 -1.70
CA TYR A 147 12.15 -14.24 -0.33
C TYR A 147 11.30 -15.02 0.68
N PRO A 148 11.66 -16.28 1.02
CA PRO A 148 10.85 -17.14 1.90
C PRO A 148 10.61 -16.59 3.31
N ASP A 149 11.50 -15.69 3.79
CA ASP A 149 11.36 -15.02 5.09
C ASP A 149 10.60 -13.68 5.00
N LEU A 150 9.89 -13.44 3.88
CA LEU A 150 9.16 -12.21 3.64
C LEU A 150 8.05 -12.02 4.69
N ARG A 151 8.04 -10.86 5.35
CA ARG A 151 6.96 -10.45 6.26
C ARG A 151 6.04 -9.45 5.59
N VAL A 152 4.74 -9.62 5.74
CA VAL A 152 3.71 -8.82 5.10
C VAL A 152 2.86 -8.13 6.16
N VAL A 153 2.83 -6.80 6.13
CA VAL A 153 1.87 -5.97 6.88
C VAL A 153 0.78 -5.56 5.88
N ASN A 154 -0.39 -6.17 5.99
CA ASN A 154 -1.55 -5.88 5.15
C ASN A 154 -2.43 -4.83 5.83
N VAL A 155 -2.60 -3.68 5.18
CA VAL A 155 -3.41 -2.58 5.70
C VAL A 155 -4.79 -2.63 5.06
N VAL A 156 -5.78 -2.89 5.89
CA VAL A 156 -7.20 -2.99 5.51
C VAL A 156 -7.93 -1.72 5.92
N ARG A 157 -8.87 -1.28 5.13
CA ARG A 157 -9.75 -0.15 5.41
C ARG A 157 -11.14 -0.42 4.87
N ASP A 158 -12.16 0.20 5.52
CA ASP A 158 -13.56 0.14 5.07
C ASP A 158 -13.69 0.35 3.55
N GLY A 159 -14.29 -0.63 2.87
CA GLY A 159 -14.43 -0.63 1.41
C GLY A 159 -15.24 0.54 0.88
N ARG A 160 -16.21 1.05 1.64
CA ARG A 160 -17.00 2.24 1.29
C ARG A 160 -16.11 3.48 1.24
N ALA A 161 -15.25 3.64 2.23
CA ALA A 161 -14.31 4.75 2.29
C ALA A 161 -13.20 4.63 1.23
N VAL A 162 -12.74 3.42 0.91
CA VAL A 162 -11.78 3.18 -0.18
C VAL A 162 -12.41 3.48 -1.53
N ALA A 163 -13.58 2.94 -1.84
CA ALA A 163 -14.30 3.18 -3.09
C ALA A 163 -14.54 4.68 -3.34
N ASN A 164 -15.05 5.39 -2.34
CA ASN A 164 -15.23 6.84 -2.39
C ASN A 164 -13.90 7.58 -2.64
N SER A 165 -12.82 7.15 -1.99
CA SER A 165 -11.51 7.77 -2.19
C SER A 165 -10.92 7.49 -3.57
N TRP A 166 -11.18 6.32 -4.18
CA TRP A 166 -10.70 6.00 -5.53
C TRP A 166 -11.32 6.90 -6.58
N LEU A 167 -12.63 7.13 -6.51
CA LEU A 167 -13.38 7.99 -7.44
C LEU A 167 -12.81 9.41 -7.55
N GLN A 168 -12.11 9.86 -6.50
CA GLN A 168 -11.51 11.20 -6.45
C GLN A 168 -10.05 11.23 -6.95
N MET A 169 -9.49 10.08 -7.35
CA MET A 169 -8.09 9.99 -7.76
C MET A 169 -7.93 10.13 -9.27
N GLY A 170 -6.98 10.95 -9.68
CA GLY A 170 -6.67 11.14 -11.09
C GLY A 170 -6.09 9.91 -11.81
N TRP A 171 -5.72 8.86 -11.07
CA TRP A 171 -5.28 7.59 -11.64
C TRP A 171 -6.40 6.56 -11.77
N TRP A 172 -7.56 6.79 -11.13
CA TRP A 172 -8.70 5.89 -11.25
C TRP A 172 -9.28 5.98 -12.67
N ASP A 173 -9.31 4.88 -13.36
CA ASP A 173 -9.72 4.79 -14.76
C ASP A 173 -10.92 3.84 -14.97
N GLY A 174 -11.69 3.56 -13.92
CA GLY A 174 -12.89 2.72 -13.98
C GLY A 174 -13.95 3.23 -14.95
N TRP A 175 -13.92 4.52 -15.34
CA TRP A 175 -14.72 5.07 -16.42
C TRP A 175 -14.47 4.39 -17.79
N ARG A 176 -13.36 3.66 -17.95
CA ARG A 176 -13.05 2.83 -19.12
C ARG A 176 -13.79 1.49 -19.13
N GLY A 177 -14.53 1.21 -18.05
CA GLY A 177 -15.26 -0.02 -17.83
C GLY A 177 -14.42 -1.15 -17.21
N PRO A 178 -15.10 -2.22 -16.77
CA PRO A 178 -14.51 -3.29 -15.98
C PRO A 178 -13.51 -4.18 -16.74
N ASP A 179 -13.39 -4.02 -18.05
CA ASP A 179 -12.46 -4.80 -18.87
C ASP A 179 -11.12 -4.09 -19.10
N ASN A 180 -11.11 -2.74 -19.06
CA ASN A 180 -10.00 -1.93 -19.51
C ASN A 180 -9.42 -1.01 -18.44
N TRP A 181 -9.78 -1.21 -17.18
CA TRP A 181 -9.27 -0.43 -16.06
C TRP A 181 -7.99 -1.00 -15.46
N ILE A 182 -7.44 -0.29 -14.51
CA ILE A 182 -6.11 -0.56 -13.90
C ILE A 182 -5.98 -1.97 -13.28
N TYR A 183 -7.07 -2.62 -12.88
CA TYR A 183 -7.03 -3.90 -12.17
C TYR A 183 -7.27 -5.12 -13.05
N GLY A 184 -7.42 -4.94 -14.37
CA GLY A 184 -7.80 -6.01 -15.29
C GLY A 184 -9.29 -6.33 -15.24
N PRO A 185 -9.75 -7.34 -16.00
CA PRO A 185 -11.18 -7.63 -16.13
C PRO A 185 -11.79 -8.06 -14.80
N LEU A 186 -13.01 -7.59 -14.52
CA LEU A 186 -13.80 -8.13 -13.41
C LEU A 186 -14.14 -9.60 -13.68
N PRO A 187 -14.13 -10.48 -12.66
CA PRO A 187 -14.81 -11.77 -12.69
C PRO A 187 -16.25 -11.65 -13.16
N SER A 188 -16.78 -12.70 -13.78
CA SER A 188 -18.11 -12.71 -14.41
C SER A 188 -19.23 -12.38 -13.43
N ASP A 189 -19.19 -12.94 -12.23
CA ASP A 189 -20.13 -12.66 -11.15
C ASP A 189 -20.14 -11.20 -10.71
N LEU A 190 -18.96 -10.60 -10.49
CA LEU A 190 -18.84 -9.20 -10.13
C LEU A 190 -19.23 -8.27 -11.30
N ARG A 191 -19.03 -8.73 -12.53
CA ARG A 191 -19.51 -7.99 -13.72
C ARG A 191 -21.04 -7.97 -13.77
N GLU A 192 -21.70 -9.09 -13.48
CA GLU A 192 -23.16 -9.18 -13.39
C GLU A 192 -23.68 -8.25 -12.29
N GLU A 193 -23.12 -8.29 -11.09
CA GLU A 193 -23.45 -7.36 -10.01
C GLU A 193 -23.36 -5.88 -10.47
N TRP A 194 -22.31 -5.54 -11.25
CA TRP A 194 -22.16 -4.18 -11.78
C TRP A 194 -23.23 -3.80 -12.78
N ILE A 195 -23.60 -4.71 -13.69
CA ILE A 195 -24.67 -4.50 -14.68
C ILE A 195 -26.01 -4.28 -13.97
N GLU A 196 -26.34 -5.14 -13.00
CA GLU A 196 -27.57 -5.05 -12.20
C GLU A 196 -27.66 -3.76 -11.38
N SER A 197 -26.52 -3.20 -10.97
CA SER A 197 -26.45 -1.91 -10.30
C SER A 197 -26.65 -0.70 -11.21
N GLY A 198 -27.05 -0.92 -12.47
CA GLY A 198 -27.19 0.13 -13.48
C GLY A 198 -25.84 0.66 -13.98
N ARG A 199 -24.77 -0.13 -13.89
CA ARG A 199 -23.39 0.22 -14.29
C ARG A 199 -22.84 1.43 -13.55
N SER A 200 -23.18 1.56 -12.28
CA SER A 200 -22.74 2.64 -11.40
C SER A 200 -21.21 2.62 -11.18
N PHE A 201 -20.54 3.74 -11.36
CA PHE A 201 -19.10 3.85 -11.09
C PHE A 201 -18.75 3.75 -9.60
N PRO A 202 -19.53 4.30 -8.65
CA PRO A 202 -19.35 4.00 -7.23
C PRO A 202 -19.39 2.50 -6.90
N VAL A 203 -20.33 1.75 -7.49
CA VAL A 203 -20.40 0.30 -7.34
C VAL A 203 -19.21 -0.38 -8.02
N LEU A 204 -18.77 0.06 -9.20
CA LEU A 204 -17.56 -0.49 -9.83
C LEU A 204 -16.32 -0.33 -8.95
N ALA A 205 -16.15 0.82 -8.30
CA ALA A 205 -15.05 1.03 -7.37
C ALA A 205 -15.15 0.10 -6.15
N ALA A 206 -16.36 -0.12 -5.63
CA ALA A 206 -16.61 -1.05 -4.53
C ALA A 206 -16.31 -2.51 -4.92
N LEU A 207 -16.75 -2.95 -6.10
CA LEU A 207 -16.47 -4.29 -6.63
C LEU A 207 -14.97 -4.49 -6.89
N GLY A 208 -14.24 -3.45 -7.30
CA GLY A 208 -12.79 -3.49 -7.39
C GLY A 208 -12.12 -3.71 -6.03
N TRP A 209 -12.61 -3.05 -5.00
CA TRP A 209 -12.13 -3.30 -3.64
C TRP A 209 -12.45 -4.75 -3.21
N LYS A 210 -13.68 -5.23 -3.43
CA LYS A 210 -14.11 -6.61 -3.15
C LYS A 210 -13.18 -7.63 -3.82
N MET A 211 -12.92 -7.47 -5.12
CA MET A 211 -12.01 -8.32 -5.90
C MET A 211 -10.58 -8.34 -5.31
N LEU A 212 -10.05 -7.18 -4.96
CA LEU A 212 -8.70 -7.11 -4.37
C LEU A 212 -8.68 -7.72 -2.97
N MET A 213 -9.70 -7.52 -2.14
CA MET A 213 -9.78 -8.11 -0.81
C MET A 213 -9.85 -9.64 -0.86
N GLU A 214 -10.56 -10.20 -1.84
CA GLU A 214 -10.54 -11.65 -2.08
C GLU A 214 -9.12 -12.12 -2.44
N ALA A 215 -8.40 -11.39 -3.31
CA ALA A 215 -7.03 -11.72 -3.63
C ALA A 215 -6.10 -11.64 -2.40
N PHE A 216 -6.31 -10.68 -1.49
CA PHE A 216 -5.57 -10.61 -0.23
C PHE A 216 -5.90 -11.77 0.71
N ALA A 217 -7.17 -12.19 0.79
CA ALA A 217 -7.58 -13.37 1.56
C ALA A 217 -6.90 -14.64 1.03
N GLN A 218 -6.89 -14.84 -0.28
CA GLN A 218 -6.20 -15.97 -0.92
C GLN A 218 -4.68 -15.91 -0.74
N ALA A 219 -4.08 -14.72 -0.83
CA ALA A 219 -2.66 -14.53 -0.58
C ALA A 219 -2.30 -14.91 0.87
N ARG A 220 -3.09 -14.44 1.84
CA ARG A 220 -2.89 -14.75 3.27
C ARG A 220 -2.85 -16.25 3.55
N LEU A 221 -3.75 -17.04 2.93
CA LEU A 221 -3.80 -18.49 3.12
C LEU A 221 -2.54 -19.22 2.61
N ARG A 222 -1.77 -18.59 1.73
CA ARG A 222 -0.53 -19.14 1.15
C ARG A 222 0.73 -18.74 1.90
N HIS A 223 0.61 -17.92 2.93
CA HIS A 223 1.74 -17.48 3.75
C HIS A 223 1.71 -18.15 5.13
N PRO A 224 2.86 -18.43 5.75
CA PRO A 224 2.93 -18.80 7.16
C PRO A 224 2.25 -17.73 8.02
N ALA A 225 1.51 -18.16 9.06
CA ALA A 225 0.72 -17.25 9.89
C ALA A 225 1.58 -16.19 10.61
N ASP A 226 2.82 -16.54 10.96
CA ASP A 226 3.81 -15.65 11.61
C ASP A 226 4.50 -14.69 10.64
N GLN A 227 4.22 -14.80 9.34
CA GLN A 227 4.72 -13.90 8.29
C GLN A 227 3.65 -12.93 7.75
N TRP A 228 2.43 -12.96 8.30
CA TRP A 228 1.33 -12.11 7.85
C TRP A 228 0.65 -11.39 9.02
N LEU A 229 0.57 -10.07 8.95
CA LEU A 229 -0.10 -9.22 9.93
C LEU A 229 -1.13 -8.33 9.25
N ASP A 230 -2.41 -8.50 9.61
CA ASP A 230 -3.46 -7.56 9.21
C ASP A 230 -3.55 -6.39 10.21
N VAL A 231 -3.66 -5.18 9.67
CA VAL A 231 -3.81 -3.93 10.43
C VAL A 231 -4.98 -3.15 9.84
N ARG A 232 -6.00 -2.91 10.63
CA ARG A 232 -7.11 -2.03 10.23
C ARG A 232 -6.67 -0.57 10.33
N TYR A 233 -6.98 0.20 9.30
CA TYR A 233 -6.66 1.62 9.28
C TYR A 233 -7.35 2.39 10.42
N GLU A 234 -8.59 2.02 10.71
CA GLU A 234 -9.40 2.61 11.77
C GLU A 234 -8.75 2.41 13.13
N ASP A 235 -8.30 1.18 13.44
CA ASP A 235 -7.58 0.87 14.69
C ASP A 235 -6.24 1.63 14.76
N LEU A 236 -5.55 1.77 13.60
CA LEU A 236 -4.29 2.51 13.55
C LEU A 236 -4.47 4.00 13.90
N VAL A 237 -5.54 4.63 13.46
CA VAL A 237 -5.76 6.06 13.74
C VAL A 237 -6.38 6.29 15.11
N GLU A 238 -7.11 5.33 15.67
CA GLU A 238 -7.68 5.35 17.01
C GLU A 238 -6.65 5.02 18.09
N GLN A 239 -5.83 3.99 17.86
CA GLN A 239 -4.82 3.47 18.80
C GLN A 239 -3.42 3.41 18.17
N PRO A 240 -2.88 4.55 17.70
CA PRO A 240 -1.70 4.55 16.82
C PRO A 240 -0.46 3.97 17.48
N ARG A 241 -0.25 4.19 18.78
CA ARG A 241 0.91 3.67 19.50
C ARG A 241 0.87 2.15 19.61
N GLU A 242 -0.28 1.60 19.94
CA GLU A 242 -0.47 0.16 20.09
C GLU A 242 -0.28 -0.57 18.76
N GLN A 243 -0.96 -0.09 17.71
CA GLN A 243 -0.86 -0.72 16.38
C GLN A 243 0.55 -0.62 15.78
N VAL A 244 1.24 0.50 16.00
CA VAL A 244 2.63 0.64 15.54
C VAL A 244 3.58 -0.23 16.37
N ALA A 245 3.40 -0.37 17.69
CA ALA A 245 4.18 -1.28 18.50
C ALA A 245 4.01 -2.74 18.04
N ARG A 246 2.77 -3.17 17.77
CA ARG A 246 2.45 -4.50 17.22
C ARG A 246 3.14 -4.73 15.86
N MET A 247 3.16 -3.73 14.97
CA MET A 247 3.89 -3.83 13.70
C MET A 247 5.39 -3.92 13.88
N LEU A 248 5.98 -3.17 14.82
CA LEU A 248 7.41 -3.24 15.11
C LEU A 248 7.80 -4.61 15.65
N ASP A 249 7.05 -5.16 16.62
CA ASP A 249 7.29 -6.50 17.17
C ASP A 249 7.20 -7.56 16.07
N PHE A 250 6.16 -7.51 15.23
CA PHE A 250 6.02 -8.38 14.07
C PHE A 250 7.22 -8.31 13.13
N LEU A 251 7.82 -7.13 12.93
CA LEU A 251 8.99 -6.95 12.09
C LEU A 251 10.32 -7.24 12.82
N GLY A 252 10.28 -7.64 14.10
CA GLY A 252 11.46 -7.88 14.93
C GLY A 252 12.23 -6.59 15.25
N LEU A 253 11.54 -5.46 15.36
CA LEU A 253 12.08 -4.14 15.65
C LEU A 253 11.67 -3.68 17.05
N ARG A 254 12.58 -3.00 17.77
CA ARG A 254 12.30 -2.49 19.11
C ARG A 254 11.89 -1.02 19.06
N TRP A 255 10.87 -0.65 19.82
CA TRP A 255 10.55 0.75 20.04
C TRP A 255 11.73 1.48 20.70
N SER A 256 12.32 2.44 20.02
CA SER A 256 13.50 3.16 20.51
C SER A 256 13.19 4.65 20.71
N THR A 257 13.98 5.34 21.54
CA THR A 257 13.87 6.80 21.71
C THR A 257 14.02 7.56 20.37
N ALA A 258 14.87 7.05 19.48
CA ALA A 258 15.05 7.65 18.15
C ALA A 258 13.80 7.48 17.27
N PHE A 259 13.12 6.32 17.38
CA PHE A 259 11.85 6.08 16.70
C PHE A 259 10.72 6.94 17.31
N GLU A 260 10.64 7.01 18.64
CA GLU A 260 9.68 7.84 19.36
C GLU A 260 9.67 9.29 18.88
N LYS A 261 10.86 9.90 18.71
CA LYS A 261 11.00 11.26 18.17
C LYS A 261 10.44 11.41 16.75
N GLY A 262 10.46 10.35 15.97
CA GLY A 262 9.88 10.32 14.64
C GLY A 262 8.37 10.14 14.65
N PHE A 263 7.89 9.22 15.48
CA PHE A 263 6.49 8.87 15.67
C PHE A 263 5.67 10.04 16.24
N SER A 264 6.12 10.68 17.30
CA SER A 264 5.41 11.78 17.97
C SER A 264 5.25 13.05 17.12
N ARG A 265 5.82 13.07 15.91
CA ARG A 265 5.64 14.17 14.94
C ARG A 265 4.41 13.97 14.05
N TYR A 266 3.73 12.80 14.15
CA TYR A 266 2.53 12.52 13.37
C TYR A 266 1.28 12.91 14.15
N ASP A 267 0.34 13.47 13.42
CA ASP A 267 -1.02 13.72 13.87
C ASP A 267 -1.93 12.66 13.23
N PHE A 268 -2.66 11.92 14.07
CA PHE A 268 -3.56 10.85 13.66
C PHE A 268 -4.99 11.37 13.74
N THR A 269 -5.52 11.82 12.60
CA THR A 269 -6.90 12.31 12.54
C THR A 269 -7.86 11.22 12.04
N VAL A 270 -8.87 10.92 12.85
CA VAL A 270 -9.96 9.97 12.52
C VAL A 270 -10.87 10.49 11.40
N GLY A 271 -10.82 11.79 11.10
CA GLY A 271 -11.82 12.58 10.37
C GLY A 271 -12.19 12.21 8.93
N ARG A 272 -11.59 11.15 8.33
CA ARG A 272 -11.95 10.70 6.98
C ARG A 272 -12.42 9.26 6.87
N ALA A 273 -12.58 8.57 7.98
CA ALA A 273 -13.07 7.18 7.96
C ALA A 273 -14.48 7.12 7.35
N GLU A 274 -15.34 8.06 7.70
CA GLU A 274 -16.74 8.11 7.26
C GLU A 274 -17.04 9.20 6.21
N ALA A 275 -16.03 9.79 5.57
CA ALA A 275 -16.25 10.87 4.59
C ALA A 275 -17.18 10.45 3.43
N TYR A 276 -17.26 9.16 3.11
CA TYR A 276 -18.17 8.64 2.08
C TYR A 276 -19.65 8.95 2.37
N ARG A 277 -20.07 9.05 3.63
CA ARG A 277 -21.45 9.37 4.04
C ARG A 277 -21.88 10.79 3.63
N GLY A 278 -20.95 11.71 3.53
CA GLY A 278 -21.22 13.10 3.12
C GLY A 278 -20.84 13.39 1.65
N GLU A 279 -20.00 12.55 1.04
CA GLU A 279 -19.47 12.76 -0.30
C GLU A 279 -20.21 11.91 -1.37
N LEU A 280 -20.95 10.87 -0.96
CA LEU A 280 -21.82 10.06 -1.83
C LEU A 280 -23.29 10.31 -1.46
N SER A 281 -24.20 10.15 -2.44
CA SER A 281 -25.63 10.20 -2.14
C SER A 281 -26.08 8.97 -1.31
N PRO A 282 -27.18 9.07 -0.52
CA PRO A 282 -27.69 7.91 0.21
C PRO A 282 -27.94 6.67 -0.67
N ALA A 283 -28.47 6.86 -1.86
CA ALA A 283 -28.69 5.77 -2.82
C ALA A 283 -27.37 5.10 -3.28
N GLN A 284 -26.29 5.88 -3.47
CA GLN A 284 -24.98 5.34 -3.79
C GLN A 284 -24.39 4.56 -2.61
N VAL A 285 -24.52 5.06 -1.38
CA VAL A 285 -24.07 4.36 -0.18
C VAL A 285 -24.79 3.02 -0.05
N THR A 286 -26.12 3.01 -0.14
CA THR A 286 -26.92 1.76 -0.09
C THR A 286 -26.52 0.77 -1.18
N ALA A 287 -26.28 1.25 -2.41
CA ALA A 287 -25.85 0.38 -3.50
C ALA A 287 -24.47 -0.25 -3.27
N ILE A 288 -23.53 0.52 -2.70
CA ILE A 288 -22.20 0.03 -2.31
C ILE A 288 -22.31 -0.98 -1.17
N GLU A 289 -23.09 -0.68 -0.13
CA GLU A 289 -23.28 -1.56 1.03
C GLU A 289 -23.84 -2.91 0.61
N ARG A 290 -24.81 -2.93 -0.30
CA ARG A 290 -25.39 -4.18 -0.83
C ARG A 290 -24.34 -5.10 -1.46
N VAL A 291 -23.43 -4.57 -2.29
CA VAL A 291 -22.41 -5.40 -2.97
C VAL A 291 -21.22 -5.73 -2.05
N LEU A 292 -21.03 -4.98 -0.98
CA LEU A 292 -19.95 -5.17 0.00
C LEU A 292 -20.38 -5.86 1.30
N GLU A 293 -21.66 -6.21 1.48
CA GLU A 293 -22.20 -6.75 2.74
C GLU A 293 -21.30 -7.87 3.30
N LYS A 294 -21.10 -8.92 2.50
CA LYS A 294 -20.30 -10.07 2.93
C LYS A 294 -18.86 -9.69 3.28
N PRO A 295 -18.05 -9.07 2.41
CA PRO A 295 -16.66 -8.72 2.74
C PRO A 295 -16.55 -7.67 3.85
N LEU A 296 -17.53 -6.77 4.03
CA LEU A 296 -17.51 -5.84 5.18
C LEU A 296 -17.61 -6.61 6.49
N VAL A 297 -18.55 -7.56 6.60
CA VAL A 297 -18.73 -8.41 7.80
C VAL A 297 -17.49 -9.26 8.06
N GLU A 298 -16.92 -9.90 7.02
CA GLU A 298 -15.72 -10.74 7.14
C GLU A 298 -14.51 -9.95 7.68
N TRP A 299 -14.41 -8.67 7.36
CA TRP A 299 -13.34 -7.79 7.82
C TRP A 299 -13.73 -6.95 9.07
N GLY A 300 -14.87 -7.27 9.70
CA GLY A 300 -15.33 -6.66 10.96
C GLY A 300 -15.80 -5.22 10.82
N TYR A 301 -16.32 -4.84 9.65
CA TYR A 301 -16.97 -3.54 9.46
C TYR A 301 -18.48 -3.67 9.63
N PRO A 302 -19.15 -2.70 10.28
CA PRO A 302 -20.60 -2.69 10.39
C PRO A 302 -21.25 -2.48 9.02
N VAL A 303 -22.39 -3.14 8.79
CA VAL A 303 -23.24 -3.00 7.59
C VAL A 303 -24.46 -2.18 7.94
#